data_b8b018a3f7e9634e3beae83ccfce4332
#
_entry.id   b8b018a3f7e9634e3beae83ccfce4332
#
_cell.length_a   1.000
_cell.length_b   1.000
_cell.length_c   1.000
_cell.angle_alpha   90.00
_cell.angle_beta   90.00
_cell.angle_gamma   90.00
#
_symmetry.space_group_name_H-M   'P 1'
#
loop_
_entity.id
_entity.type
_entity.pdbx_description
1 polymer ?
#
loop_
_entity_poly.entity_id
_entity_poly.type
_entity_poly.pdbx_seq_one_letter_code
_entity_poly.pdbx_strand_id
1 'polypeptide(L)'
;MTELSDESKQLRPGLWETINERYPGSMITKKEFVPLARLSKPLSQTRLTFVSSAGIQPRGTLPFDVVHPVGDFSFHRVPSTSKVSDLEIHQIKYPTTGALKDLNVIFPIERLQELSAEHVIGELTPNFFSFIGYQMDPSRFERTLAEEIANAVVADGAEAALLCPA
;
A
#
# COMPACT_ATOMS: atom_id res chain seq x y z
N MET A 1 -20.49 -6.30 17.24
CA MET A 1 -19.27 -5.53 17.62
C MET A 1 -18.42 -6.50 18.43
N THR A 2 -17.44 -7.10 17.78
CA THR A 2 -16.49 -8.00 18.47
C THR A 2 -15.41 -7.10 19.05
N GLU A 3 -15.31 -7.02 20.36
CA GLU A 3 -14.18 -6.38 21.02
C GLU A 3 -12.91 -7.10 20.59
N LEU A 4 -11.95 -6.33 20.10
CA LEU A 4 -10.60 -6.83 19.84
C LEU A 4 -10.06 -7.41 21.16
N SER A 5 -9.61 -8.65 21.13
CA SER A 5 -9.14 -9.36 22.30
C SER A 5 -8.04 -8.57 23.02
N ASP A 6 -8.00 -8.68 24.35
CA ASP A 6 -7.05 -7.99 25.22
C ASP A 6 -5.57 -8.30 24.91
N GLU A 7 -5.30 -9.36 24.15
CA GLU A 7 -3.95 -9.73 23.68
C GLU A 7 -3.34 -8.69 22.73
N SER A 8 -4.14 -7.92 21.96
CA SER A 8 -3.61 -6.85 21.11
C SER A 8 -3.09 -5.64 21.91
N LYS A 9 -3.50 -5.52 23.18
CA LYS A 9 -3.05 -4.48 24.11
C LYS A 9 -1.71 -4.80 24.77
N GLN A 10 -1.21 -6.03 24.65
CA GLN A 10 0.05 -6.49 25.25
C GLN A 10 1.27 -6.36 24.33
N LEU A 11 1.13 -5.78 23.15
CA LEU A 11 2.26 -5.49 22.26
C LEU A 11 3.15 -4.38 22.88
N ARG A 12 4.09 -4.85 23.72
CA ARG A 12 5.21 -4.09 24.31
C ARG A 12 4.81 -2.67 24.76
N PRO A 13 4.33 -2.52 26.00
CA PRO A 13 4.19 -1.19 26.59
C PRO A 13 5.51 -0.43 26.39
N GLY A 14 5.46 0.77 25.86
CA GLY A 14 6.62 1.61 25.64
C GLY A 14 7.18 1.60 24.19
N LEU A 15 6.75 0.71 23.30
CA LEU A 15 7.22 0.77 21.91
C LEU A 15 6.75 2.05 21.19
N TRP A 16 5.53 2.44 21.43
CA TRP A 16 4.93 3.64 20.84
C TRP A 16 5.55 4.91 21.39
N GLU A 17 5.78 4.96 22.70
CA GLU A 17 6.48 6.05 23.37
C GLU A 17 7.90 6.17 22.83
N THR A 18 8.63 5.06 22.73
CA THR A 18 10.00 5.04 22.17
C THR A 18 10.04 5.54 20.73
N ILE A 19 9.07 5.14 19.88
CA ILE A 19 8.99 5.60 18.49
C ILE A 19 8.70 7.11 18.46
N ASN A 20 7.73 7.57 19.25
CA ASN A 20 7.34 8.98 19.25
C ASN A 20 8.43 9.89 19.85
N GLU A 21 9.21 9.42 20.84
CA GLU A 21 10.38 10.12 21.35
C GLU A 21 11.49 10.24 20.30
N ARG A 22 11.75 9.16 19.56
CA ARG A 22 12.80 9.12 18.54
C ARG A 22 12.42 9.86 17.27
N TYR A 23 11.15 9.88 16.91
CA TYR A 23 10.59 10.48 15.70
C TYR A 23 9.32 11.28 16.03
N PRO A 24 9.43 12.45 16.68
CA PRO A 24 8.27 13.25 17.07
C PRO A 24 7.41 13.62 15.86
N GLY A 25 6.11 13.39 15.96
CA GLY A 25 5.15 13.72 14.90
C GLY A 25 5.13 12.77 13.70
N SER A 26 5.94 11.71 13.69
CA SER A 26 5.91 10.68 12.64
C SER A 26 4.70 9.75 12.74
N MET A 27 4.01 9.77 13.87
CA MET A 27 2.85 8.93 14.12
C MET A 27 1.55 9.72 13.92
N ILE A 28 0.72 9.21 13.03
CA ILE A 28 -0.63 9.74 12.88
C ILE A 28 -1.49 9.17 14.02
N THR A 29 -1.93 10.06 14.92
CA THR A 29 -2.90 9.68 15.95
C THR A 29 -4.21 9.27 15.28
N LYS A 30 -4.81 8.19 15.79
CA LYS A 30 -6.08 7.66 15.28
C LYS A 30 -7.13 8.76 15.25
N LYS A 31 -7.71 9.01 14.07
CA LYS A 31 -8.86 9.92 13.95
C LYS A 31 -10.02 9.34 14.76
N GLU A 32 -10.77 10.18 15.48
CA GLU A 32 -11.93 9.77 16.28
C GLU A 32 -12.98 9.05 15.44
N PHE A 33 -13.10 9.42 14.17
CA PHE A 33 -14.00 8.81 13.20
C PHE A 33 -13.25 8.36 11.96
N VAL A 34 -13.37 7.07 11.64
CA VAL A 34 -12.92 6.49 10.37
C VAL A 34 -14.19 6.10 9.58
N PRO A 35 -14.47 6.77 8.44
CA PRO A 35 -15.65 6.45 7.65
C PRO A 35 -15.54 5.02 7.11
N LEU A 36 -16.61 4.24 7.29
CA LEU A 36 -16.73 2.90 6.74
C LEU A 36 -17.68 2.94 5.53
N ALA A 37 -17.11 2.78 4.34
CA ALA A 37 -17.88 2.55 3.12
C ALA A 37 -18.16 1.05 2.96
N ARG A 38 -19.41 0.70 2.70
CA ARG A 38 -19.80 -0.68 2.39
C ARG A 38 -19.74 -0.90 0.88
N LEU A 39 -19.29 -2.09 0.46
CA LEU A 39 -19.42 -2.48 -0.93
C LEU A 39 -20.89 -2.52 -1.31
N SER A 40 -21.24 -1.95 -2.45
CA SER A 40 -22.60 -1.93 -3.00
C SER A 40 -23.00 -3.24 -3.68
N LYS A 41 -22.01 -4.09 -3.97
CA LYS A 41 -22.15 -5.38 -4.65
C LYS A 41 -21.14 -6.40 -4.12
N PRO A 42 -21.33 -7.70 -4.42
CA PRO A 42 -20.37 -8.73 -4.02
C PRO A 42 -18.96 -8.45 -4.54
N LEU A 43 -17.93 -8.88 -3.80
CA LEU A 43 -16.52 -8.69 -4.19
C LEU A 43 -16.21 -9.28 -5.57
N SER A 44 -16.84 -10.41 -5.92
CA SER A 44 -16.72 -11.04 -7.25
C SER A 44 -17.28 -10.23 -8.43
N GLN A 45 -17.93 -9.11 -8.13
CA GLN A 45 -18.46 -8.16 -9.14
C GLN A 45 -17.85 -6.78 -9.00
N THR A 46 -16.94 -6.60 -8.03
CA THR A 46 -16.34 -5.31 -7.68
C THR A 46 -15.03 -5.14 -8.43
N ARG A 47 -14.85 -3.98 -9.08
CA ARG A 47 -13.56 -3.63 -9.70
C ARG A 47 -12.57 -3.21 -8.62
N LEU A 48 -11.51 -4.02 -8.47
CA LEU A 48 -10.53 -3.89 -7.39
C LEU A 48 -9.22 -3.28 -7.91
N THR A 49 -8.69 -2.33 -7.16
CA THR A 49 -7.29 -1.89 -7.28
C THR A 49 -6.45 -2.37 -6.11
N PHE A 50 -5.14 -2.28 -6.27
CA PHE A 50 -4.16 -2.59 -5.23
C PHE A 50 -3.20 -1.42 -5.05
N VAL A 51 -2.96 -1.05 -3.79
CA VAL A 51 -2.02 0.03 -3.43
C VAL A 51 -1.06 -0.49 -2.37
N SER A 52 0.24 -0.32 -2.58
CA SER A 52 1.27 -0.80 -1.67
C SER A 52 2.35 0.25 -1.41
N SER A 53 2.85 0.27 -0.17
CA SER A 53 4.01 1.07 0.22
C SER A 53 5.36 0.38 -0.04
N ALA A 54 5.36 -0.69 -0.81
CA ALA A 54 6.52 -1.58 -1.00
C ALA A 54 7.64 -1.02 -1.88
N GLY A 55 7.46 0.10 -2.57
CA GLY A 55 8.46 0.64 -3.48
C GLY A 55 8.71 -0.25 -4.69
N ILE A 56 7.64 -0.83 -5.24
CA ILE A 56 7.68 -1.63 -6.47
C ILE A 56 7.48 -0.70 -7.66
N GLN A 57 8.26 -0.94 -8.72
CA GLN A 57 8.15 -0.18 -9.96
C GLN A 57 8.33 -1.07 -11.18
N PRO A 58 7.78 -0.70 -12.34
CA PRO A 58 8.12 -1.34 -13.60
C PRO A 58 9.60 -1.11 -13.93
N ARG A 59 10.28 -2.15 -14.42
CA ARG A 59 11.69 -2.04 -14.80
C ARG A 59 11.90 -0.96 -15.85
N GLY A 60 13.00 -0.21 -15.68
CA GLY A 60 13.39 0.86 -16.60
C GLY A 60 12.61 2.16 -16.44
N THR A 61 11.73 2.28 -15.45
CA THR A 61 11.13 3.57 -15.05
C THR A 61 12.10 4.36 -14.17
N LEU A 62 11.81 5.66 -13.98
CA LEU A 62 12.59 6.49 -13.07
C LEU A 62 12.51 5.91 -11.66
N PRO A 63 13.65 5.57 -11.04
CA PRO A 63 13.62 4.96 -9.71
C PRO A 63 13.17 5.93 -8.62
N PHE A 64 12.56 5.40 -7.56
CA PHE A 64 12.27 6.17 -6.35
C PHE A 64 13.54 6.73 -5.73
N ASP A 65 13.48 7.92 -5.14
CA ASP A 65 14.57 8.48 -4.33
C ASP A 65 14.55 7.87 -2.92
N VAL A 66 15.16 6.69 -2.79
CA VAL A 66 15.20 5.93 -1.53
C VAL A 66 16.15 6.51 -0.47
N VAL A 67 16.98 7.49 -0.85
CA VAL A 67 17.94 8.14 0.05
C VAL A 67 17.47 9.51 0.54
N HIS A 68 16.38 10.01 -0.04
CA HIS A 68 15.83 11.30 0.37
C HIS A 68 15.46 11.31 1.87
N PRO A 69 15.92 12.29 2.65
CA PRO A 69 15.80 12.27 4.11
C PRO A 69 14.34 12.36 4.60
N VAL A 70 13.44 12.94 3.83
CA VAL A 70 12.03 13.13 4.20
C VAL A 70 11.11 12.08 3.57
N GLY A 71 11.62 11.30 2.62
CA GLY A 71 10.88 10.35 1.82
C GLY A 71 10.66 10.80 0.37
N ASP A 72 10.31 9.86 -0.49
CA ASP A 72 9.92 10.11 -1.87
C ASP A 72 8.40 10.33 -1.95
N PHE A 73 7.97 11.44 -2.52
CA PHE A 73 6.56 11.81 -2.66
C PHE A 73 6.02 11.53 -4.07
N SER A 74 6.59 10.54 -4.75
CA SER A 74 6.09 10.01 -6.01
C SER A 74 5.42 8.64 -5.85
N PHE A 75 4.71 8.19 -6.87
CA PHE A 75 4.20 6.84 -6.98
C PHE A 75 4.32 6.31 -8.40
N HIS A 76 4.37 4.99 -8.53
CA HIS A 76 4.33 4.32 -9.82
C HIS A 76 2.95 3.70 -10.08
N ARG A 77 2.51 3.79 -11.33
CA ARG A 77 1.43 2.97 -11.88
C ARG A 77 2.05 1.68 -12.40
N VAL A 78 1.59 0.56 -11.87
CA VAL A 78 2.02 -0.78 -12.28
C VAL A 78 0.85 -1.41 -13.03
N PRO A 79 0.95 -1.64 -14.35
CA PRO A 79 -0.13 -2.30 -15.08
C PRO A 79 -0.53 -3.61 -14.38
N SER A 80 -1.82 -3.78 -14.11
CA SER A 80 -2.31 -4.97 -13.38
C SER A 80 -2.07 -6.28 -14.13
N THR A 81 -1.72 -6.20 -15.41
CA THR A 81 -1.35 -7.34 -16.28
C THR A 81 0.15 -7.63 -16.29
N SER A 82 0.97 -6.86 -15.57
CA SER A 82 2.42 -7.09 -15.50
C SER A 82 2.75 -8.46 -14.92
N LYS A 83 3.87 -9.03 -15.34
CA LYS A 83 4.47 -10.20 -14.72
C LYS A 83 5.45 -9.74 -13.63
N VAL A 84 5.70 -10.61 -12.65
CA VAL A 84 6.71 -10.33 -11.61
C VAL A 84 8.09 -10.02 -12.24
N SER A 85 8.45 -10.66 -13.36
CA SER A 85 9.69 -10.40 -14.09
C SER A 85 9.84 -8.97 -14.61
N ASP A 86 8.73 -8.27 -14.82
CA ASP A 86 8.71 -6.92 -15.39
C ASP A 86 8.86 -5.85 -14.29
N LEU A 87 8.90 -6.30 -13.03
CA LEU A 87 8.92 -5.44 -11.86
C LEU A 87 10.25 -5.52 -11.14
N GLU A 88 10.54 -4.49 -10.36
CA GLU A 88 11.70 -4.43 -9.46
C GLU A 88 11.34 -3.74 -8.15
N ILE A 89 12.09 -4.10 -7.09
CA ILE A 89 11.99 -3.46 -5.78
C ILE A 89 13.01 -2.33 -5.73
N HIS A 90 12.53 -1.12 -5.45
CA HIS A 90 13.41 0.02 -5.21
C HIS A 90 13.17 0.55 -3.80
N GLN A 91 13.74 -0.13 -2.78
CA GLN A 91 13.52 0.14 -1.36
C GLN A 91 14.71 -0.34 -0.52
N ILE A 92 15.10 0.45 0.50
CA ILE A 92 16.23 0.17 1.40
C ILE A 92 15.84 0.21 2.89
N LYS A 93 14.57 0.47 3.21
CA LYS A 93 14.13 0.70 4.59
C LYS A 93 13.57 -0.56 5.27
N TYR A 94 13.39 -1.64 4.53
CA TYR A 94 13.00 -2.95 5.06
C TYR A 94 13.81 -4.08 4.42
N PRO A 95 13.90 -5.27 5.07
CA PRO A 95 14.61 -6.42 4.51
C PRO A 95 13.90 -6.97 3.26
N THR A 96 14.54 -6.94 2.11
CA THR A 96 13.97 -7.36 0.83
C THR A 96 14.21 -8.83 0.48
N THR A 97 14.99 -9.57 1.30
CA THR A 97 15.41 -10.94 1.01
C THR A 97 14.25 -11.91 0.70
N GLY A 98 13.14 -11.79 1.40
CA GLY A 98 11.94 -12.60 1.14
C GLY A 98 11.28 -12.22 -0.17
N ALA A 99 11.09 -10.91 -0.37
CA ALA A 99 10.45 -10.37 -1.56
C ALA A 99 11.26 -10.58 -2.85
N LEU A 100 12.58 -10.66 -2.75
CA LEU A 100 13.45 -11.02 -3.89
C LEU A 100 13.31 -12.50 -4.30
N LYS A 101 12.83 -13.37 -3.39
CA LYS A 101 12.54 -14.77 -3.71
C LYS A 101 11.14 -14.93 -4.28
N ASP A 102 10.18 -14.19 -3.76
CA ASP A 102 8.80 -14.15 -4.22
C ASP A 102 8.22 -12.76 -3.98
N LEU A 103 8.03 -12.02 -5.06
CA LEU A 103 7.49 -10.65 -5.01
C LEU A 103 6.05 -10.62 -4.49
N ASN A 104 5.30 -11.70 -4.68
CA ASN A 104 3.92 -11.79 -4.21
C ASN A 104 3.77 -11.64 -2.69
N VAL A 105 4.84 -11.81 -1.92
CA VAL A 105 4.83 -11.60 -0.45
C VAL A 105 4.48 -10.14 -0.08
N ILE A 106 4.88 -9.17 -0.91
CA ILE A 106 4.68 -7.73 -0.64
C ILE A 106 3.87 -7.03 -1.74
N PHE A 107 3.79 -7.64 -2.93
CA PHE A 107 3.07 -7.13 -4.09
C PHE A 107 2.41 -8.29 -4.83
N PRO A 108 1.27 -8.80 -4.34
CA PRO A 108 0.67 -10.07 -4.76
C PRO A 108 -0.04 -9.98 -6.13
N ILE A 109 0.65 -9.47 -7.14
CA ILE A 109 0.08 -9.19 -8.46
C ILE A 109 -0.45 -10.46 -9.14
N GLU A 110 0.33 -11.56 -9.10
CA GLU A 110 -0.10 -12.82 -9.70
C GLU A 110 -1.26 -13.44 -8.94
N ARG A 111 -1.26 -13.33 -7.60
CA ARG A 111 -2.37 -13.82 -6.76
C ARG A 111 -3.66 -13.08 -7.04
N LEU A 112 -3.60 -11.76 -7.25
CA LEU A 112 -4.76 -10.96 -7.61
C LEU A 112 -5.27 -11.28 -9.02
N GLN A 113 -4.37 -11.54 -9.97
CA GLN A 113 -4.72 -12.00 -11.33
C GLN A 113 -5.43 -13.35 -11.27
N GLU A 114 -4.93 -14.31 -10.49
CA GLU A 114 -5.55 -15.62 -10.28
C GLU A 114 -6.94 -15.51 -9.67
N LEU A 115 -7.08 -14.75 -8.57
CA LEU A 115 -8.36 -14.55 -7.90
C LEU A 115 -9.40 -13.88 -8.81
N SER A 116 -8.96 -13.00 -9.71
CA SER A 116 -9.83 -12.38 -10.69
C SER A 116 -10.23 -13.38 -11.79
N ALA A 117 -9.29 -14.19 -12.27
CA ALA A 117 -9.57 -15.25 -13.26
C ALA A 117 -10.51 -16.33 -12.71
N GLU A 118 -10.44 -16.62 -11.42
CA GLU A 118 -11.31 -17.56 -10.70
C GLU A 118 -12.65 -16.93 -10.27
N HIS A 119 -12.89 -15.66 -10.59
CA HIS A 119 -14.09 -14.90 -10.18
C HIS A 119 -14.32 -14.82 -8.67
N VAL A 120 -13.27 -14.99 -7.86
CA VAL A 120 -13.32 -14.75 -6.42
C VAL A 120 -13.41 -13.25 -6.12
N ILE A 121 -12.67 -12.44 -6.89
CA ILE A 121 -12.80 -11.00 -6.98
C ILE A 121 -13.28 -10.63 -8.39
N GLY A 122 -13.80 -9.42 -8.56
CA GLY A 122 -14.20 -8.92 -9.87
C GLY A 122 -13.02 -8.54 -10.75
N GLU A 123 -13.25 -7.60 -11.65
CA GLU A 123 -12.20 -7.11 -12.54
C GLU A 123 -11.12 -6.36 -11.74
N LEU A 124 -9.87 -6.47 -12.19
CA LEU A 124 -8.80 -5.60 -11.72
C LEU A 124 -8.83 -4.27 -12.48
N THR A 125 -8.46 -3.17 -11.80
CA THR A 125 -8.22 -1.89 -12.47
C THR A 125 -7.06 -2.00 -13.46
N PRO A 126 -6.95 -1.10 -14.46
CA PRO A 126 -5.82 -1.10 -15.41
C PRO A 126 -4.47 -1.04 -14.72
N ASN A 127 -4.38 -0.31 -13.60
CA ASN A 127 -3.14 -0.17 -12.84
C ASN A 127 -3.34 -0.49 -11.37
N PHE A 128 -2.27 -0.98 -10.75
CA PHE A 128 -2.02 -0.94 -9.33
C PHE A 128 -1.08 0.22 -9.01
N PHE A 129 -0.97 0.60 -7.74
CA PHE A 129 -0.20 1.77 -7.33
C PHE A 129 0.83 1.38 -6.29
N SER A 130 2.05 1.88 -6.45
CA SER A 130 3.14 1.63 -5.51
C SER A 130 3.87 2.91 -5.19
N PHE A 131 4.23 3.07 -3.92
CA PHE A 131 4.99 4.21 -3.41
C PHE A 131 5.99 3.76 -2.34
N ILE A 132 6.81 4.67 -1.84
CA ILE A 132 7.72 4.41 -0.71
C ILE A 132 7.02 4.71 0.60
N GLY A 133 6.90 3.72 1.49
CA GLY A 133 6.24 3.88 2.80
C GLY A 133 7.01 4.73 3.82
N TYR A 134 8.32 4.97 3.59
CA TYR A 134 9.11 5.86 4.43
C TYR A 134 8.77 7.32 4.15
N GLN A 135 7.93 7.91 5.01
CA GLN A 135 7.46 9.29 4.90
C GLN A 135 7.65 9.99 6.24
N MET A 136 8.55 10.98 6.30
CA MET A 136 8.87 11.72 7.53
C MET A 136 8.05 13.00 7.68
N ASP A 137 7.24 13.35 6.67
CA ASP A 137 6.25 14.44 6.72
C ASP A 137 4.85 13.88 6.43
N PRO A 138 4.16 13.33 7.46
CA PRO A 138 2.82 12.77 7.30
C PRO A 138 1.80 13.78 6.77
N SER A 139 1.95 15.04 7.14
CA SER A 139 1.04 16.10 6.71
C SER A 139 1.18 16.40 5.21
N ARG A 140 2.40 16.41 4.69
CA ARG A 140 2.66 16.55 3.27
C ARG A 140 2.18 15.29 2.53
N PHE A 141 2.49 14.10 3.06
CA PHE A 141 2.01 12.84 2.49
C PHE A 141 0.48 12.85 2.32
N GLU A 142 -0.27 13.22 3.36
CA GLU A 142 -1.73 13.24 3.33
C GLU A 142 -2.27 14.23 2.28
N ARG A 143 -1.70 15.43 2.20
CA ARG A 143 -2.18 16.49 1.31
C ARG A 143 -1.71 16.40 -0.15
N THR A 144 -0.71 15.60 -0.44
CA THR A 144 -0.15 15.48 -1.80
C THR A 144 -0.24 14.05 -2.30
N LEU A 145 0.70 13.18 -1.91
CA LEU A 145 0.84 11.84 -2.48
C LEU A 145 -0.41 10.97 -2.26
N ALA A 146 -1.00 11.00 -1.06
CA ALA A 146 -2.21 10.20 -0.78
C ALA A 146 -3.41 10.68 -1.60
N GLU A 147 -3.55 11.99 -1.77
CA GLU A 147 -4.59 12.59 -2.61
C GLU A 147 -4.38 12.26 -4.10
N GLU A 148 -3.15 12.34 -4.59
CA GLU A 148 -2.81 11.99 -5.97
C GLU A 148 -3.07 10.52 -6.27
N ILE A 149 -2.70 9.62 -5.35
CA ILE A 149 -3.00 8.18 -5.47
C ILE A 149 -4.51 7.95 -5.45
N ALA A 150 -5.25 8.58 -4.53
CA ALA A 150 -6.70 8.43 -4.45
C ALA A 150 -7.38 8.89 -5.74
N ASN A 151 -6.97 10.03 -6.30
CA ASN A 151 -7.48 10.53 -7.57
C ASN A 151 -7.17 9.56 -8.73
N ALA A 152 -5.97 8.98 -8.74
CA ALA A 152 -5.57 7.99 -9.73
C ALA A 152 -6.39 6.69 -9.63
N VAL A 153 -6.65 6.23 -8.41
CA VAL A 153 -7.50 5.05 -8.11
C VAL A 153 -8.92 5.27 -8.64
N VAL A 154 -9.49 6.45 -8.36
CA VAL A 154 -10.83 6.81 -8.86
C VAL A 154 -10.86 6.91 -10.38
N ALA A 155 -9.83 7.53 -10.99
CA ALA A 155 -9.74 7.69 -12.44
C ALA A 155 -9.63 6.33 -13.17
N ASP A 156 -9.01 5.33 -12.56
CA ASP A 156 -8.93 3.96 -13.08
C ASP A 156 -10.25 3.17 -12.87
N GLY A 157 -11.27 3.80 -12.28
CA GLY A 157 -12.61 3.23 -12.09
C GLY A 157 -12.67 2.17 -10.97
N ALA A 158 -11.79 2.24 -9.98
CA ALA A 158 -11.83 1.35 -8.84
C ALA A 158 -13.10 1.58 -7.99
N GLU A 159 -13.70 0.48 -7.55
CA GLU A 159 -14.84 0.46 -6.64
C GLU A 159 -14.43 0.01 -5.23
N ALA A 160 -13.28 -0.66 -5.15
CA ALA A 160 -12.61 -1.02 -3.92
C ALA A 160 -11.09 -0.96 -4.10
N ALA A 161 -10.38 -0.73 -3.00
CA ALA A 161 -8.93 -0.75 -2.96
C ALA A 161 -8.44 -1.69 -1.85
N LEU A 162 -7.54 -2.60 -2.20
CA LEU A 162 -6.76 -3.38 -1.24
C LEU A 162 -5.48 -2.60 -0.92
N LEU A 163 -5.29 -2.25 0.36
CA LEU A 163 -4.11 -1.53 0.82
C LEU A 163 -3.20 -2.50 1.57
N CYS A 164 -1.94 -2.59 1.16
CA CYS A 164 -0.96 -3.45 1.80
C CYS A 164 0.29 -2.64 2.17
N PRO A 165 0.56 -2.44 3.46
CA PRO A 165 1.83 -1.88 3.91
C PRO A 165 2.94 -2.91 3.75
N ALA A 166 4.18 -2.44 3.52
CA ALA A 166 5.39 -3.23 3.48
C ALA A 166 6.50 -2.54 4.29
#